data_5e013448836df9ed16cfe540e9625b75
#
_entry.id   5e013448836df9ed16cfe540e9625b75
#
_cell.length_a   1.000
_cell.length_b   1.000
_cell.length_c   1.000
_cell.angle_alpha   90.00
_cell.angle_beta   90.00
_cell.angle_gamma   90.00
#
_symmetry.space_group_name_H-M   'P 1'
#
loop_
_entity.id
_entity.type
_entity.pdbx_description
1 polymer ?
#
loop_
_entity_poly.entity_id
_entity_poly.type
_entity_poly.pdbx_seq_one_letter_code
_entity_poly.pdbx_strand_id
1 'polypeptide(L)'
;MASEAYQRPPVNPWIIALTVTLATFMEVLDTSVANVALPHIAGSLSAGQDESTWILTSYLVSNAIILPMSGWFSQMIGRKRFYMSCVAIFTISSFLCGLAPSLGMLIFFRVLQGVGGGGLQPSEQAILADTFPPAKRGMAFAVYGMAVVLAPAIGPTLGGWITDNFDWRWIFFINIPVGIISLLLTNRLISDPPYMKEQKRTGFKIDYIGLGLLALGLGTLQVVLDKGQRDDWFGSHLIVVMTVISAIALVAVVIWEWYHKDPIIDLHLFKDRSFAVGNMLMFMVGFALMSSTVLLPLFMQTVMGYSAEQAGLALMPGGFAILVSMPIVGFLLGRYDARRLLLFGMAMLSFALFHMTRFDTAVDFRTVATARIFQAIGLAFLFVPINTAAYAFIPKNKSNAASGLINLARNIGGSIGISLVTTMLARRTQFHQANLNNDIHAGSPQLQAMIAETTRALIAKGSSAYQASHQAYAMVANMLDRQATMLAYIDNFWLLGVSVLVMLPLVFLMKKVKPGGPLAVH
;
A
#
# COMPACT_ATOMS: atom_id res chain seq x y z
N MET A 1 21.25 -38.63 11.48
CA MET A 1 20.94 -37.23 11.16
C MET A 1 20.17 -36.66 12.36
N ALA A 2 20.89 -35.89 13.17
CA ALA A 2 20.33 -35.33 14.40
C ALA A 2 19.24 -34.30 14.04
N SER A 3 18.04 -34.48 14.57
CA SER A 3 17.00 -33.48 14.56
C SER A 3 17.62 -32.23 15.22
N GLU A 4 17.84 -31.16 14.43
CA GLU A 4 18.12 -29.83 15.00
C GLU A 4 16.97 -29.49 15.93
N ALA A 5 17.19 -29.74 17.20
CA ALA A 5 16.27 -29.33 18.26
C ALA A 5 16.15 -27.82 18.15
N TYR A 6 14.99 -27.34 17.73
CA TYR A 6 14.60 -25.94 17.78
C TYR A 6 14.81 -25.44 19.22
N GLN A 7 15.99 -24.83 19.47
CA GLN A 7 16.25 -24.18 20.75
C GLN A 7 15.24 -23.04 20.87
N ARG A 8 14.26 -23.22 21.74
CA ARG A 8 13.27 -22.18 22.06
C ARG A 8 14.04 -20.91 22.41
N PRO A 9 13.75 -19.77 21.76
CA PRO A 9 14.35 -18.51 22.18
C PRO A 9 14.03 -18.30 23.67
N PRO A 10 14.97 -17.75 24.46
CA PRO A 10 14.76 -17.49 25.88
C PRO A 10 13.62 -16.51 26.15
N VAL A 11 13.08 -15.89 25.11
CA VAL A 11 11.99 -14.89 25.14
C VAL A 11 10.75 -15.47 24.46
N ASN A 12 9.56 -15.09 24.98
CA ASN A 12 8.29 -15.45 24.36
C ASN A 12 8.23 -14.94 22.90
N PRO A 13 8.01 -15.81 21.89
CA PRO A 13 7.93 -15.43 20.47
C PRO A 13 6.95 -14.30 20.16
N TRP A 14 5.86 -14.20 20.92
CA TRP A 14 4.85 -13.15 20.73
C TRP A 14 5.35 -11.76 21.13
N ILE A 15 6.24 -11.67 22.11
CA ILE A 15 6.86 -10.39 22.48
C ILE A 15 7.78 -9.94 21.34
N ILE A 16 8.52 -10.88 20.72
CA ILE A 16 9.34 -10.59 19.53
C ILE A 16 8.43 -10.09 18.39
N ALA A 17 7.31 -10.78 18.12
CA ALA A 17 6.37 -10.38 17.09
C ALA A 17 5.87 -8.95 17.31
N LEU A 18 5.38 -8.63 18.48
CA LEU A 18 4.89 -7.28 18.81
C LEU A 18 5.98 -6.22 18.69
N THR A 19 7.22 -6.55 19.09
CA THR A 19 8.36 -5.63 18.99
C THR A 19 8.67 -5.25 17.55
N VAL A 20 8.72 -6.23 16.64
CA VAL A 20 9.05 -5.94 15.23
C VAL A 20 7.86 -5.32 14.49
N THR A 21 6.64 -5.73 14.81
CA THR A 21 5.42 -5.16 14.23
C THR A 21 5.21 -3.68 14.58
N LEU A 22 5.70 -3.24 15.74
CA LEU A 22 5.63 -1.85 16.16
C LEU A 22 6.34 -0.90 15.19
N ALA A 23 7.52 -1.28 14.69
CA ALA A 23 8.25 -0.45 13.72
C ALA A 23 7.59 -0.43 12.34
N THR A 24 7.04 -1.56 11.90
CA THR A 24 6.28 -1.59 10.64
C THR A 24 4.98 -0.79 10.74
N PHE A 25 4.27 -0.88 11.87
CA PHE A 25 3.10 -0.04 12.10
C PHE A 25 3.44 1.45 12.01
N MET A 26 4.54 1.86 12.66
CA MET A 26 5.06 3.23 12.60
C MET A 26 5.39 3.65 11.16
N GLU A 27 6.07 2.81 10.39
CA GLU A 27 6.48 3.10 9.01
C GLU A 27 5.26 3.27 8.08
N VAL A 28 4.27 2.38 8.17
CA VAL A 28 3.07 2.46 7.33
C VAL A 28 2.16 3.61 7.76
N LEU A 29 2.09 3.90 9.06
CA LEU A 29 1.34 5.04 9.59
C LEU A 29 1.93 6.36 9.11
N ASP A 30 3.26 6.52 9.13
CA ASP A 30 3.98 7.72 8.69
C ASP A 30 3.59 8.13 7.27
N THR A 31 3.56 7.19 6.34
CA THR A 31 3.17 7.47 4.95
C THR A 31 1.73 7.93 4.83
N SER A 32 0.83 7.33 5.59
CA SER A 32 -0.60 7.64 5.56
C SER A 32 -0.91 9.00 6.19
N VAL A 33 -0.27 9.32 7.32
CA VAL A 33 -0.41 10.60 8.02
C VAL A 33 0.20 11.74 7.20
N ALA A 34 1.38 11.53 6.61
CA ALA A 34 2.06 12.53 5.78
C ALA A 34 1.22 12.94 4.56
N ASN A 35 0.48 12.00 3.96
CA ASN A 35 -0.38 12.27 2.81
C ASN A 35 -1.48 13.30 3.13
N VAL A 36 -2.10 13.21 4.30
CA VAL A 36 -3.15 14.15 4.74
C VAL A 36 -2.57 15.53 5.11
N ALA A 37 -1.34 15.55 5.62
CA ALA A 37 -0.66 16.79 6.03
C ALA A 37 -0.12 17.65 4.87
N LEU A 38 -0.08 17.11 3.63
CA LEU A 38 0.53 17.81 2.48
C LEU A 38 0.06 19.27 2.29
N PRO A 39 -1.26 19.59 2.34
CA PRO A 39 -1.71 20.98 2.17
C PRO A 39 -1.18 21.91 3.26
N HIS A 40 -1.12 21.44 4.52
CA HIS A 40 -0.60 22.21 5.65
C HIS A 40 0.92 22.45 5.51
N ILE A 41 1.66 21.41 5.07
CA ILE A 41 3.09 21.50 4.81
C ILE A 41 3.37 22.47 3.66
N ALA A 42 2.64 22.38 2.55
CA ALA A 42 2.76 23.27 1.41
C ALA A 42 2.56 24.73 1.82
N GLY A 43 1.47 25.01 2.56
CA GLY A 43 1.19 26.36 3.07
C GLY A 43 2.27 26.89 4.01
N SER A 44 2.74 26.06 4.95
CA SER A 44 3.76 26.43 5.94
C SER A 44 5.13 26.69 5.32
N LEU A 45 5.53 25.93 4.30
CA LEU A 45 6.83 26.06 3.63
C LEU A 45 6.77 26.94 2.38
N SER A 46 5.64 27.63 2.13
CA SER A 46 5.42 28.49 0.94
C SER A 46 5.71 27.75 -0.37
N ALA A 47 5.34 26.47 -0.44
CA ALA A 47 5.56 25.59 -1.57
C ALA A 47 4.28 25.43 -2.39
N GLY A 48 4.42 25.20 -3.71
CA GLY A 48 3.31 24.82 -4.55
C GLY A 48 2.76 23.44 -4.17
N GLN A 49 1.46 23.21 -4.42
CA GLN A 49 0.86 21.89 -4.17
C GLN A 49 1.58 20.77 -4.94
N ASP A 50 2.01 21.06 -6.17
CA ASP A 50 2.75 20.09 -7.00
C ASP A 50 4.14 19.80 -6.47
N GLU A 51 4.81 20.81 -5.92
CA GLU A 51 6.12 20.65 -5.32
C GLU A 51 6.03 19.83 -4.03
N SER A 52 4.98 20.04 -3.22
CA SER A 52 4.80 19.33 -1.95
C SER A 52 4.63 17.83 -2.11
N THR A 53 4.14 17.35 -3.25
CA THR A 53 4.02 15.90 -3.50
C THR A 53 5.35 15.17 -3.53
N TRP A 54 6.46 15.88 -3.82
CA TRP A 54 7.79 15.30 -3.73
C TRP A 54 8.15 14.79 -2.32
N ILE A 55 7.48 15.27 -1.27
CA ILE A 55 7.64 14.77 0.10
C ILE A 55 7.26 13.29 0.18
N LEU A 56 6.18 12.88 -0.50
CA LEU A 56 5.76 11.48 -0.55
C LEU A 56 6.56 10.68 -1.59
N THR A 57 6.68 11.23 -2.80
CA THR A 57 7.36 10.58 -3.92
C THR A 57 8.81 10.22 -3.55
N SER A 58 9.56 11.12 -2.94
CA SER A 58 10.96 10.88 -2.56
C SER A 58 11.11 9.76 -1.53
N TYR A 59 10.21 9.68 -0.57
CA TYR A 59 10.16 8.57 0.39
C TYR A 59 9.84 7.25 -0.32
N LEU A 60 8.80 7.21 -1.17
CA LEU A 60 8.38 5.99 -1.86
C LEU A 60 9.45 5.48 -2.83
N VAL A 61 10.14 6.38 -3.54
CA VAL A 61 11.25 6.03 -4.42
C VAL A 61 12.38 5.36 -3.64
N SER A 62 12.86 6.00 -2.57
CA SER A 62 13.97 5.46 -1.78
C SER A 62 13.58 4.16 -1.05
N ASN A 63 12.36 4.06 -0.55
CA ASN A 63 11.81 2.84 0.06
C ASN A 63 11.76 1.70 -0.97
N ALA A 64 11.23 1.94 -2.18
CA ALA A 64 11.12 0.93 -3.23
C ALA A 64 12.48 0.40 -3.70
N ILE A 65 13.52 1.23 -3.69
CA ILE A 65 14.90 0.81 -4.02
C ILE A 65 15.48 -0.10 -2.96
N ILE A 66 15.36 0.25 -1.68
CA ILE A 66 15.98 -0.50 -0.56
C ILE A 66 15.26 -1.81 -0.27
N LEU A 67 13.96 -1.85 -0.51
CA LEU A 67 13.09 -2.97 -0.18
C LEU A 67 13.58 -4.33 -0.73
N PRO A 68 13.87 -4.50 -2.05
CA PRO A 68 14.38 -5.76 -2.59
C PRO A 68 15.82 -6.05 -2.17
N MET A 69 16.60 -5.02 -1.81
CA MET A 69 17.99 -5.15 -1.36
C MET A 69 18.11 -5.60 0.11
N SER A 70 17.01 -5.58 0.86
CA SER A 70 16.98 -5.91 2.30
C SER A 70 17.56 -7.29 2.60
N GLY A 71 17.35 -8.27 1.71
CA GLY A 71 17.91 -9.61 1.81
C GLY A 71 19.44 -9.61 1.77
N TRP A 72 20.00 -8.88 0.82
CA TRP A 72 21.44 -8.75 0.63
C TRP A 72 22.11 -8.02 1.82
N PHE A 73 21.59 -6.86 2.24
CA PHE A 73 22.08 -6.14 3.42
C PHE A 73 22.02 -6.98 4.68
N SER A 74 20.91 -7.71 4.88
CA SER A 74 20.73 -8.58 6.04
C SER A 74 21.76 -9.72 6.09
N GLN A 75 22.18 -10.25 4.94
CA GLN A 75 23.25 -11.27 4.87
C GLN A 75 24.65 -10.66 5.14
N MET A 76 24.88 -9.43 4.69
CA MET A 76 26.16 -8.74 4.83
C MET A 76 26.49 -8.36 6.28
N ILE A 77 25.55 -7.68 6.97
CA ILE A 77 25.80 -7.12 8.31
C ILE A 77 25.10 -7.86 9.45
N GLY A 78 24.26 -8.86 9.14
CA GLY A 78 23.40 -9.56 10.08
C GLY A 78 22.01 -8.94 10.16
N ARG A 79 20.98 -9.78 10.34
CA ARG A 79 19.58 -9.35 10.29
C ARG A 79 19.24 -8.38 11.42
N LYS A 80 19.66 -8.70 12.65
CA LYS A 80 19.42 -7.81 13.81
C LYS A 80 20.03 -6.44 13.58
N ARG A 81 21.30 -6.37 13.16
CA ARG A 81 21.99 -5.10 12.94
C ARG A 81 21.35 -4.31 11.81
N PHE A 82 21.01 -4.98 10.71
CA PHE A 82 20.33 -4.34 9.58
C PHE A 82 18.97 -3.76 10.00
N TYR A 83 18.14 -4.55 10.67
CA TYR A 83 16.84 -4.08 11.17
C TYR A 83 16.98 -2.89 12.13
N MET A 84 17.91 -2.97 13.10
CA MET A 84 18.17 -1.84 14.01
C MET A 84 18.67 -0.59 13.29
N SER A 85 19.53 -0.74 12.27
CA SER A 85 19.97 0.38 11.43
C SER A 85 18.80 1.01 10.69
N CYS A 86 17.90 0.21 10.15
CA CYS A 86 16.69 0.68 9.48
C CYS A 86 15.79 1.49 10.43
N VAL A 87 15.52 0.96 11.63
CA VAL A 87 14.72 1.69 12.65
C VAL A 87 15.42 2.98 13.07
N ALA A 88 16.74 2.94 13.28
CA ALA A 88 17.51 4.12 13.68
C ALA A 88 17.51 5.21 12.60
N ILE A 89 17.81 4.84 11.35
CA ILE A 89 17.78 5.76 10.21
C ILE A 89 16.38 6.36 10.06
N PHE A 90 15.33 5.54 10.09
CA PHE A 90 13.95 6.00 9.99
C PHE A 90 13.60 7.00 11.11
N THR A 91 13.93 6.68 12.36
CA THR A 91 13.62 7.51 13.52
C THR A 91 14.38 8.84 13.50
N ILE A 92 15.68 8.81 13.20
CA ILE A 92 16.52 10.00 13.10
C ILE A 92 16.05 10.89 11.95
N SER A 93 15.80 10.30 10.78
CA SER A 93 15.31 11.05 9.62
C SER A 93 13.92 11.62 9.87
N SER A 94 13.05 10.93 10.59
CA SER A 94 11.74 11.44 11.00
C SER A 94 11.88 12.67 11.90
N PHE A 95 12.79 12.62 12.89
CA PHE A 95 13.11 13.80 13.71
C PHE A 95 13.59 14.98 12.86
N LEU A 96 14.49 14.73 11.91
CA LEU A 96 15.00 15.75 10.99
C LEU A 96 13.90 16.29 10.06
N CYS A 97 12.96 15.47 9.61
CA CYS A 97 11.78 15.92 8.85
C CYS A 97 10.96 16.93 9.65
N GLY A 98 10.72 16.66 10.94
CA GLY A 98 10.01 17.59 11.83
C GLY A 98 10.75 18.91 12.07
N LEU A 99 12.06 18.94 11.91
CA LEU A 99 12.89 20.16 12.04
C LEU A 99 13.16 20.85 10.71
N ALA A 100 12.69 20.33 9.59
CA ALA A 100 13.02 20.87 8.27
C ALA A 100 12.54 22.32 8.09
N PRO A 101 13.45 23.26 7.74
CA PRO A 101 13.11 24.66 7.55
C PRO A 101 12.65 24.98 6.12
N SER A 102 12.82 24.07 5.17
CA SER A 102 12.49 24.26 3.77
C SER A 102 12.02 22.95 3.12
N LEU A 103 11.27 23.06 2.01
CA LEU A 103 10.80 21.93 1.24
C LEU A 103 11.97 21.03 0.76
N GLY A 104 13.05 21.62 0.25
CA GLY A 104 14.21 20.86 -0.24
C GLY A 104 14.88 20.01 0.85
N MET A 105 15.04 20.56 2.07
CA MET A 105 15.55 19.80 3.20
C MET A 105 14.58 18.72 3.65
N LEU A 106 13.30 19.01 3.66
CA LEU A 106 12.27 18.00 3.99
C LEU A 106 12.32 16.84 2.99
N ILE A 107 12.39 17.11 1.69
CA ILE A 107 12.53 16.08 0.65
C ILE A 107 13.81 15.26 0.87
N PHE A 108 14.93 15.89 1.15
CA PHE A 108 16.18 15.17 1.43
C PHE A 108 16.07 14.23 2.64
N PHE A 109 15.47 14.71 3.74
CA PHE A 109 15.26 13.87 4.93
C PHE A 109 14.24 12.76 4.67
N ARG A 110 13.25 12.97 3.80
CA ARG A 110 12.31 11.94 3.35
C ARG A 110 13.00 10.84 2.53
N VAL A 111 14.00 11.18 1.70
CA VAL A 111 14.84 10.17 1.04
C VAL A 111 15.56 9.30 2.08
N LEU A 112 16.18 9.90 3.08
CA LEU A 112 16.86 9.15 4.16
C LEU A 112 15.88 8.29 4.96
N GLN A 113 14.70 8.83 5.24
CA GLN A 113 13.64 8.10 5.96
C GLN A 113 13.15 6.89 5.16
N GLY A 114 13.00 7.02 3.83
CA GLY A 114 12.64 5.90 2.96
C GLY A 114 13.74 4.83 2.86
N VAL A 115 15.01 5.23 2.92
CA VAL A 115 16.13 4.25 3.03
C VAL A 115 15.99 3.42 4.31
N GLY A 116 15.64 4.04 5.44
CA GLY A 116 15.35 3.31 6.69
C GLY A 116 14.09 2.44 6.57
N GLY A 117 13.00 3.00 6.03
CA GLY A 117 11.70 2.32 5.91
C GLY A 117 11.76 1.06 5.06
N GLY A 118 12.47 1.09 3.91
CA GLY A 118 12.49 -0.02 2.95
C GLY A 118 13.02 -1.36 3.50
N GLY A 119 13.78 -1.35 4.59
CA GLY A 119 14.28 -2.57 5.23
C GLY A 119 13.40 -3.12 6.36
N LEU A 120 12.42 -2.35 6.87
CA LEU A 120 11.64 -2.73 8.05
C LEU A 120 10.74 -3.93 7.80
N GLN A 121 9.84 -3.85 6.84
CA GLN A 121 8.87 -4.90 6.55
C GLN A 121 9.50 -6.24 6.12
N PRO A 122 10.50 -6.26 5.19
CA PRO A 122 11.15 -7.51 4.84
C PRO A 122 11.88 -8.17 6.01
N SER A 123 12.53 -7.37 6.86
CA SER A 123 13.24 -7.89 8.02
C SER A 123 12.27 -8.43 9.08
N GLU A 124 11.15 -7.74 9.33
CA GLU A 124 10.09 -8.22 10.23
C GLU A 124 9.56 -9.57 9.79
N GLN A 125 9.12 -9.69 8.53
CA GLN A 125 8.57 -10.94 8.01
C GLN A 125 9.55 -12.10 8.13
N ALA A 126 10.85 -11.85 7.86
CA ALA A 126 11.87 -12.86 8.01
C ALA A 126 12.13 -13.25 9.47
N ILE A 127 12.11 -12.28 10.40
CA ILE A 127 12.21 -12.53 11.84
C ILE A 127 11.02 -13.37 12.31
N LEU A 128 9.80 -13.04 11.88
CA LEU A 128 8.59 -13.81 12.22
C LEU A 128 8.63 -15.23 11.66
N ALA A 129 9.07 -15.40 10.40
CA ALA A 129 9.20 -16.70 9.76
C ALA A 129 10.19 -17.63 10.48
N ASP A 130 11.24 -17.07 11.07
CA ASP A 130 12.26 -17.84 11.81
C ASP A 130 11.89 -18.06 13.28
N THR A 131 11.23 -17.09 13.90
CA THR A 131 10.86 -17.16 15.32
C THR A 131 9.71 -18.15 15.57
N PHE A 132 8.80 -18.30 14.61
CA PHE A 132 7.63 -19.15 14.77
C PHE A 132 7.76 -20.48 14.02
N PRO A 133 7.35 -21.60 14.66
CA PRO A 133 7.25 -22.88 13.97
C PRO A 133 6.20 -22.80 12.85
N PRO A 134 6.31 -23.64 11.79
CA PRO A 134 5.43 -23.60 10.62
C PRO A 134 3.93 -23.56 10.95
N ALA A 135 3.50 -24.32 11.97
CA ALA A 135 2.10 -24.37 12.42
C ALA A 135 1.57 -23.04 12.99
N LYS A 136 2.45 -22.15 13.49
CA LYS A 136 2.08 -20.86 14.10
C LYS A 136 2.43 -19.64 13.23
N ARG A 137 3.09 -19.84 12.08
CA ARG A 137 3.48 -18.74 11.17
C ARG A 137 2.28 -17.96 10.66
N GLY A 138 1.17 -18.64 10.35
CA GLY A 138 -0.05 -17.97 9.92
C GLY A 138 -0.54 -16.92 10.92
N MET A 139 -0.50 -17.25 12.22
CA MET A 139 -0.87 -16.31 13.28
C MET A 139 0.15 -15.17 13.43
N ALA A 140 1.45 -15.47 13.29
CA ALA A 140 2.49 -14.43 13.30
C ALA A 140 2.34 -13.44 12.14
N PHE A 141 2.10 -13.94 10.93
CA PHE A 141 1.81 -13.09 9.76
C PHE A 141 0.46 -12.35 9.88
N ALA A 142 -0.49 -12.87 10.65
CA ALA A 142 -1.72 -12.14 10.96
C ALA A 142 -1.42 -10.89 11.80
N VAL A 143 -0.53 -10.97 12.79
CA VAL A 143 -0.09 -9.80 13.59
C VAL A 143 0.57 -8.75 12.71
N TYR A 144 1.51 -9.16 11.84
CA TYR A 144 2.12 -8.28 10.85
C TYR A 144 1.07 -7.64 9.92
N GLY A 145 0.17 -8.45 9.37
CA GLY A 145 -0.88 -8.00 8.46
C GLY A 145 -1.83 -6.99 9.10
N MET A 146 -2.16 -7.16 10.39
CA MET A 146 -2.94 -6.16 11.13
C MET A 146 -2.25 -4.79 11.11
N ALA A 147 -0.95 -4.72 11.37
CA ALA A 147 -0.22 -3.44 11.33
C ALA A 147 -0.27 -2.80 9.94
N VAL A 148 0.02 -3.59 8.88
CA VAL A 148 0.08 -3.10 7.49
C VAL A 148 -1.27 -2.59 6.97
N VAL A 149 -2.38 -3.23 7.37
CA VAL A 149 -3.70 -2.88 6.83
C VAL A 149 -4.46 -1.90 7.74
N LEU A 150 -4.20 -1.91 9.05
CA LEU A 150 -4.84 -1.01 10.00
C LEU A 150 -4.22 0.40 9.98
N ALA A 151 -2.90 0.50 9.82
CA ALA A 151 -2.22 1.79 9.83
C ALA A 151 -2.74 2.78 8.77
N PRO A 152 -2.97 2.38 7.50
CA PRO A 152 -3.59 3.26 6.51
C PRO A 152 -5.03 3.67 6.85
N ALA A 153 -5.76 2.86 7.60
CA ALA A 153 -7.13 3.18 8.00
C ALA A 153 -7.18 4.23 9.12
N ILE A 154 -6.21 4.19 10.04
CA ILE A 154 -6.10 5.14 11.16
C ILE A 154 -5.41 6.44 10.72
N GLY A 155 -4.45 6.34 9.80
CA GLY A 155 -3.57 7.44 9.40
C GLY A 155 -4.28 8.74 9.04
N PRO A 156 -5.29 8.74 8.16
CA PRO A 156 -5.98 9.97 7.79
C PRO A 156 -6.65 10.67 8.97
N THR A 157 -7.31 9.91 9.84
CA THR A 157 -7.97 10.48 11.03
C THR A 157 -6.94 11.05 12.02
N LEU A 158 -5.87 10.32 12.30
CA LEU A 158 -4.80 10.77 13.20
C LEU A 158 -4.05 11.96 12.60
N GLY A 159 -3.73 11.89 11.30
CA GLY A 159 -3.01 12.96 10.59
C GLY A 159 -3.81 14.25 10.54
N GLY A 160 -5.09 14.17 10.21
CA GLY A 160 -5.99 15.31 10.24
C GLY A 160 -6.09 15.93 11.63
N TRP A 161 -6.33 15.10 12.66
CA TRP A 161 -6.40 15.59 14.04
C TRP A 161 -5.11 16.28 14.50
N ILE A 162 -3.93 15.73 14.14
CA ILE A 162 -2.65 16.35 14.48
C ILE A 162 -2.50 17.71 13.76
N THR A 163 -2.78 17.77 12.48
CA THR A 163 -2.59 19.01 11.68
C THR A 163 -3.59 20.09 12.03
N ASP A 164 -4.80 19.73 12.45
CA ASP A 164 -5.85 20.67 12.84
C ASP A 164 -5.65 21.25 14.25
N ASN A 165 -5.06 20.46 15.18
CA ASN A 165 -4.90 20.86 16.59
C ASN A 165 -3.46 21.23 16.98
N PHE A 166 -2.45 20.81 16.19
CA PHE A 166 -1.04 21.02 16.43
C PHE A 166 -0.33 21.44 15.13
N ASP A 167 0.99 21.69 15.20
CA ASP A 167 1.82 21.90 14.02
C ASP A 167 1.98 20.59 13.23
N TRP A 168 1.96 20.66 11.89
CA TRP A 168 2.17 19.51 11.01
C TRP A 168 3.45 18.72 11.32
N ARG A 169 4.45 19.36 11.91
CA ARG A 169 5.72 18.71 12.29
C ARG A 169 5.55 17.55 13.25
N TRP A 170 4.48 17.57 14.05
CA TRP A 170 4.17 16.50 15.00
C TRP A 170 3.87 15.17 14.32
N ILE A 171 3.44 15.17 13.04
CA ILE A 171 3.26 13.91 12.30
C ILE A 171 4.56 13.10 12.19
N PHE A 172 5.71 13.78 12.20
CA PHE A 172 7.03 13.16 12.19
C PHE A 172 7.53 12.85 13.61
N PHE A 173 7.24 13.73 14.58
CA PHE A 173 7.71 13.55 15.96
C PHE A 173 7.05 12.37 16.67
N ILE A 174 5.84 11.97 16.31
CA ILE A 174 5.16 10.79 16.89
C ILE A 174 5.96 9.49 16.65
N ASN A 175 6.79 9.44 15.61
CA ASN A 175 7.62 8.28 15.30
C ASN A 175 8.81 8.11 16.27
N ILE A 176 9.25 9.18 16.94
CA ILE A 176 10.45 9.16 17.78
C ILE A 176 10.30 8.23 18.98
N PRO A 177 9.27 8.38 19.84
CA PRO A 177 9.09 7.49 20.99
C PRO A 177 8.92 6.03 20.57
N VAL A 178 8.18 5.78 19.47
CA VAL A 178 7.95 4.44 18.93
C VAL A 178 9.26 3.82 18.44
N GLY A 179 10.07 4.58 17.70
CA GLY A 179 11.37 4.15 17.20
C GLY A 179 12.36 3.83 18.32
N ILE A 180 12.43 4.68 19.35
CA ILE A 180 13.30 4.45 20.52
C ILE A 180 12.89 3.18 21.25
N ILE A 181 11.59 2.99 21.52
CA ILE A 181 11.07 1.77 22.17
C ILE A 181 11.40 0.54 21.31
N SER A 182 11.17 0.60 19.99
CA SER A 182 11.49 -0.49 19.06
C SER A 182 12.98 -0.83 19.07
N LEU A 183 13.88 0.17 19.07
CA LEU A 183 15.34 -0.05 19.16
C LEU A 183 15.74 -0.73 20.47
N LEU A 184 15.23 -0.25 21.61
CA LEU A 184 15.56 -0.81 22.93
C LEU A 184 15.08 -2.27 23.05
N LEU A 185 13.84 -2.54 22.64
CA LEU A 185 13.27 -3.88 22.67
C LEU A 185 13.99 -4.82 21.69
N THR A 186 14.24 -4.37 20.46
CA THR A 186 14.97 -5.15 19.46
C THR A 186 16.38 -5.51 19.94
N ASN A 187 17.09 -4.56 20.53
CA ASN A 187 18.42 -4.82 21.05
C ASN A 187 18.45 -5.91 22.13
N ARG A 188 17.43 -5.92 23.01
CA ARG A 188 17.34 -6.88 24.13
C ARG A 188 16.77 -8.23 23.73
N LEU A 189 15.79 -8.26 22.81
CA LEU A 189 14.95 -9.44 22.59
C LEU A 189 15.30 -10.22 21.31
N ILE A 190 15.92 -9.57 20.31
CA ILE A 190 16.21 -10.20 19.02
C ILE A 190 17.67 -10.61 18.94
N SER A 191 17.91 -11.82 18.45
CA SER A 191 19.24 -12.35 18.15
C SER A 191 19.26 -12.91 16.73
N ASP A 192 20.43 -12.82 16.07
CA ASP A 192 20.63 -13.44 14.76
C ASP A 192 20.57 -14.97 14.87
N PRO A 193 19.88 -15.65 13.94
CA PRO A 193 19.83 -17.10 13.92
C PRO A 193 21.21 -17.71 13.67
N PRO A 194 21.49 -18.93 14.23
CA PRO A 194 22.81 -19.57 14.15
C PRO A 194 23.36 -19.69 12.72
N TYR A 195 22.51 -20.05 11.75
CA TYR A 195 22.89 -20.22 10.35
C TYR A 195 23.43 -18.93 9.70
N MET A 196 23.05 -17.75 10.17
CA MET A 196 23.57 -16.48 9.67
C MET A 196 24.95 -16.15 10.24
N LYS A 197 25.28 -16.65 11.44
CA LYS A 197 26.60 -16.48 12.05
C LYS A 197 27.67 -17.29 11.31
N GLU A 198 27.32 -18.47 10.81
CA GLU A 198 28.20 -19.36 10.05
C GLU A 198 28.43 -18.86 8.62
N GLN A 199 27.52 -18.11 8.05
CA GLN A 199 27.58 -17.59 6.68
C GLN A 199 28.25 -16.21 6.56
N LYS A 200 28.92 -15.70 7.59
CA LYS A 200 29.75 -14.48 7.44
C LYS A 200 30.77 -14.68 6.32
N ARG A 201 30.37 -14.33 5.10
CA ARG A 201 31.23 -14.36 3.91
C ARG A 201 32.31 -13.29 4.05
N THR A 202 33.54 -13.72 4.31
CA THR A 202 34.74 -12.90 4.08
C THR A 202 34.85 -12.67 2.57
N GLY A 203 34.73 -11.43 2.12
CA GLY A 203 34.90 -11.06 0.69
C GLY A 203 33.62 -10.72 -0.08
N PHE A 204 32.62 -10.16 0.57
CA PHE A 204 31.42 -9.62 -0.09
C PHE A 204 31.83 -8.54 -1.12
N LYS A 205 31.61 -8.82 -2.40
CA LYS A 205 31.73 -7.80 -3.45
C LYS A 205 30.37 -7.13 -3.65
N ILE A 206 30.36 -5.81 -3.56
CA ILE A 206 29.14 -5.03 -3.84
C ILE A 206 28.90 -5.06 -5.35
N ASP A 207 27.74 -5.50 -5.77
CA ASP A 207 27.29 -5.37 -7.16
C ASP A 207 26.80 -3.95 -7.44
N TYR A 208 27.73 -3.06 -7.76
CA TYR A 208 27.41 -1.67 -8.07
C TYR A 208 26.55 -1.53 -9.34
N ILE A 209 26.65 -2.47 -10.29
CA ILE A 209 25.89 -2.44 -11.54
C ILE A 209 24.44 -2.82 -11.26
N GLY A 210 24.20 -3.94 -10.59
CA GLY A 210 22.85 -4.34 -10.18
C GLY A 210 22.19 -3.29 -9.31
N LEU A 211 22.94 -2.70 -8.35
CA LEU A 211 22.46 -1.59 -7.52
C LEU A 211 22.04 -0.37 -8.34
N GLY A 212 22.89 0.08 -9.27
CA GLY A 212 22.64 1.23 -10.11
C GLY A 212 21.43 1.02 -11.03
N LEU A 213 21.34 -0.13 -11.68
CA LEU A 213 20.22 -0.52 -12.55
C LEU A 213 18.90 -0.60 -11.77
N LEU A 214 18.93 -1.19 -10.58
CA LEU A 214 17.76 -1.30 -9.71
C LEU A 214 17.26 0.07 -9.24
N ALA A 215 18.19 0.90 -8.74
CA ALA A 215 17.88 2.25 -8.28
C ALA A 215 17.31 3.11 -9.42
N LEU A 216 17.93 3.05 -10.60
CA LEU A 216 17.47 3.78 -11.77
C LEU A 216 16.10 3.26 -12.25
N GLY A 217 15.94 1.94 -12.38
CA GLY A 217 14.72 1.31 -12.89
C GLY A 217 13.52 1.51 -11.98
N LEU A 218 13.65 1.18 -10.69
CA LEU A 218 12.55 1.35 -9.72
C LEU A 218 12.30 2.82 -9.38
N GLY A 219 13.36 3.62 -9.28
CA GLY A 219 13.24 5.04 -8.97
C GLY A 219 12.47 5.79 -10.06
N THR A 220 12.85 5.61 -11.33
CA THR A 220 12.14 6.25 -12.45
C THR A 220 10.74 5.67 -12.64
N LEU A 221 10.52 4.36 -12.43
CA LEU A 221 9.18 3.76 -12.45
C LEU A 221 8.26 4.42 -11.41
N GLN A 222 8.74 4.57 -10.19
CA GLN A 222 7.94 5.16 -9.11
C GLN A 222 7.55 6.60 -9.42
N VAL A 223 8.47 7.40 -9.98
CA VAL A 223 8.18 8.78 -10.39
C VAL A 223 7.14 8.81 -11.52
N VAL A 224 7.28 7.95 -12.53
CA VAL A 224 6.31 7.83 -13.65
C VAL A 224 4.92 7.48 -13.14
N LEU A 225 4.81 6.52 -12.23
CA LEU A 225 3.51 6.09 -11.68
C LEU A 225 2.86 7.16 -10.80
N ASP A 226 3.67 7.90 -10.04
CA ASP A 226 3.18 8.91 -9.11
C ASP A 226 2.78 10.21 -9.83
N LYS A 227 3.57 10.64 -10.82
CA LYS A 227 3.37 11.92 -11.51
C LYS A 227 2.71 11.82 -12.88
N GLY A 228 2.64 10.63 -13.46
CA GLY A 228 2.17 10.43 -14.84
C GLY A 228 0.82 11.09 -15.12
N GLN A 229 -0.18 10.91 -14.25
CA GLN A 229 -1.52 11.51 -14.44
C GLN A 229 -1.49 13.04 -14.36
N ARG A 230 -0.65 13.62 -13.50
CA ARG A 230 -0.56 15.07 -13.31
C ARG A 230 0.16 15.76 -14.46
N ASP A 231 1.17 15.11 -15.00
CA ASP A 231 2.04 15.62 -16.07
C ASP A 231 1.57 15.17 -17.47
N ASP A 232 0.29 14.79 -17.62
CA ASP A 232 -0.33 14.33 -18.88
C ASP A 232 0.38 13.14 -19.54
N TRP A 233 0.91 12.20 -18.71
CA TRP A 233 1.52 10.96 -19.19
C TRP A 233 2.52 11.18 -20.33
N PHE A 234 2.29 10.54 -21.47
CA PHE A 234 3.18 10.60 -22.64
C PHE A 234 3.11 11.93 -23.42
N GLY A 235 2.28 12.88 -23.01
CA GLY A 235 2.34 14.27 -23.43
C GLY A 235 3.55 15.01 -22.83
N SER A 236 4.01 14.57 -21.65
CA SER A 236 5.19 15.13 -20.99
C SER A 236 6.48 14.46 -21.47
N HIS A 237 7.41 15.26 -22.00
CA HIS A 237 8.73 14.76 -22.39
C HIS A 237 9.50 14.10 -21.22
N LEU A 238 9.38 14.65 -20.01
CA LEU A 238 9.99 14.09 -18.80
C LEU A 238 9.48 12.67 -18.51
N ILE A 239 8.16 12.48 -18.54
CA ILE A 239 7.54 11.17 -18.28
C ILE A 239 7.93 10.15 -19.34
N VAL A 240 7.97 10.55 -20.62
CA VAL A 240 8.43 9.67 -21.72
C VAL A 240 9.86 9.21 -21.48
N VAL A 241 10.79 10.14 -21.21
CA VAL A 241 12.20 9.82 -20.97
C VAL A 241 12.36 8.91 -19.75
N MET A 242 11.69 9.23 -18.64
CA MET A 242 11.74 8.37 -17.44
C MET A 242 11.13 6.98 -17.67
N THR A 243 10.07 6.87 -18.47
CA THR A 243 9.47 5.58 -18.83
C THR A 243 10.44 4.72 -19.64
N VAL A 244 11.12 5.31 -20.62
CA VAL A 244 12.12 4.60 -21.42
C VAL A 244 13.30 4.16 -20.57
N ILE A 245 13.83 5.05 -19.74
CA ILE A 245 14.91 4.73 -18.79
C ILE A 245 14.49 3.59 -17.87
N SER A 246 13.30 3.68 -17.27
CA SER A 246 12.76 2.64 -16.39
C SER A 246 12.66 1.29 -17.10
N ALA A 247 12.08 1.25 -18.30
CA ALA A 247 11.92 0.01 -19.06
C ALA A 247 13.27 -0.64 -19.38
N ILE A 248 14.23 0.14 -19.87
CA ILE A 248 15.58 -0.35 -20.17
C ILE A 248 16.29 -0.84 -18.93
N ALA A 249 16.27 -0.05 -17.85
CA ALA A 249 16.96 -0.39 -16.59
C ALA A 249 16.35 -1.62 -15.92
N LEU A 250 15.01 -1.78 -15.90
CA LEU A 250 14.35 -2.94 -15.33
C LEU A 250 14.59 -4.22 -16.13
N VAL A 251 14.61 -4.14 -17.46
CA VAL A 251 14.99 -5.29 -18.30
C VAL A 251 16.46 -5.65 -18.05
N ALA A 252 17.34 -4.64 -18.04
CA ALA A 252 18.76 -4.85 -17.80
C ALA A 252 19.04 -5.45 -16.41
N VAL A 253 18.35 -4.99 -15.33
CA VAL A 253 18.53 -5.57 -13.99
C VAL A 253 18.07 -7.02 -13.94
N VAL A 254 16.93 -7.37 -14.59
CA VAL A 254 16.46 -8.76 -14.62
C VAL A 254 17.48 -9.67 -15.30
N ILE A 255 18.02 -9.24 -16.45
CA ILE A 255 19.06 -10.00 -17.16
C ILE A 255 20.33 -10.09 -16.32
N TRP A 256 20.80 -8.98 -15.75
CA TRP A 256 22.00 -8.91 -14.93
C TRP A 256 21.93 -9.82 -13.71
N GLU A 257 20.91 -9.68 -12.89
CA GLU A 257 20.71 -10.45 -11.65
C GLU A 257 20.48 -11.95 -11.91
N TRP A 258 19.93 -12.31 -13.09
CA TRP A 258 19.74 -13.72 -13.44
C TRP A 258 21.06 -14.46 -13.69
N TYR A 259 22.07 -13.77 -14.26
CA TYR A 259 23.37 -14.35 -14.59
C TYR A 259 24.46 -14.03 -13.58
N HIS A 260 24.22 -13.10 -12.66
CA HIS A 260 25.21 -12.71 -11.67
C HIS A 260 25.38 -13.80 -10.57
N LYS A 261 26.64 -14.05 -10.15
CA LYS A 261 26.93 -15.13 -9.17
C LYS A 261 26.45 -14.82 -7.75
N ASP A 262 26.54 -13.54 -7.33
CA ASP A 262 26.11 -13.05 -6.02
C ASP A 262 25.09 -11.91 -6.20
N PRO A 263 23.85 -12.23 -6.66
CA PRO A 263 22.87 -11.22 -7.03
C PRO A 263 22.36 -10.46 -5.80
N ILE A 264 22.05 -9.17 -5.98
CA ILE A 264 21.36 -8.36 -4.96
C ILE A 264 19.92 -8.86 -4.79
N ILE A 265 19.29 -9.23 -5.91
CA ILE A 265 17.95 -9.79 -5.94
C ILE A 265 18.02 -11.24 -6.42
N ASP A 266 17.70 -12.18 -5.56
CA ASP A 266 17.69 -13.61 -5.92
C ASP A 266 16.43 -13.97 -6.74
N LEU A 267 16.47 -13.71 -8.04
CA LEU A 267 15.39 -14.04 -8.97
C LEU A 267 15.17 -15.56 -9.13
N HIS A 268 16.12 -16.40 -8.74
CA HIS A 268 15.96 -17.85 -8.78
C HIS A 268 14.88 -18.37 -7.83
N LEU A 269 14.45 -17.56 -6.85
CA LEU A 269 13.30 -17.86 -5.99
C LEU A 269 12.01 -18.05 -6.79
N PHE A 270 11.85 -17.39 -7.94
CA PHE A 270 10.70 -17.56 -8.81
C PHE A 270 10.62 -18.92 -9.51
N LYS A 271 11.66 -19.76 -9.43
CA LYS A 271 11.58 -21.16 -9.86
C LYS A 271 10.61 -21.99 -9.01
N ASP A 272 10.38 -21.59 -7.75
CA ASP A 272 9.30 -22.18 -6.95
C ASP A 272 7.95 -21.61 -7.37
N ARG A 273 7.05 -22.51 -7.82
CA ARG A 273 5.72 -22.12 -8.31
C ARG A 273 4.87 -21.43 -7.25
N SER A 274 4.95 -21.88 -5.99
CA SER A 274 4.16 -21.28 -4.91
C SER A 274 4.66 -19.88 -4.59
N PHE A 275 5.97 -19.65 -4.65
CA PHE A 275 6.55 -18.33 -4.47
C PHE A 275 6.20 -17.39 -5.63
N ALA A 276 6.31 -17.84 -6.89
CA ALA A 276 5.98 -17.06 -8.05
C ALA A 276 4.50 -16.62 -8.05
N VAL A 277 3.59 -17.58 -7.84
CA VAL A 277 2.15 -17.29 -7.73
C VAL A 277 1.85 -16.42 -6.51
N GLY A 278 2.50 -16.67 -5.36
CA GLY A 278 2.37 -15.85 -4.16
C GLY A 278 2.73 -14.37 -4.40
N ASN A 279 3.81 -14.11 -5.14
CA ASN A 279 4.19 -12.75 -5.54
C ASN A 279 3.14 -12.09 -6.46
N MET A 280 2.62 -12.83 -7.43
CA MET A 280 1.58 -12.34 -8.33
C MET A 280 0.28 -12.00 -7.58
N LEU A 281 -0.12 -12.85 -6.64
CA LEU A 281 -1.28 -12.60 -5.78
C LEU A 281 -1.01 -11.43 -4.81
N MET A 282 0.22 -11.29 -4.29
CA MET A 282 0.57 -10.17 -3.42
C MET A 282 0.60 -8.83 -4.18
N PHE A 283 1.06 -8.83 -5.44
CA PHE A 283 0.90 -7.68 -6.34
C PHE A 283 -0.58 -7.28 -6.45
N MET A 284 -1.48 -8.25 -6.66
CA MET A 284 -2.91 -8.01 -6.76
C MET A 284 -3.52 -7.47 -5.45
N VAL A 285 -3.06 -8.00 -4.31
CA VAL A 285 -3.47 -7.47 -2.99
C VAL A 285 -3.04 -6.01 -2.84
N GLY A 286 -1.78 -5.69 -3.19
CA GLY A 286 -1.29 -4.31 -3.20
C GLY A 286 -2.12 -3.41 -4.12
N PHE A 287 -2.37 -3.88 -5.34
CA PHE A 287 -3.18 -3.19 -6.34
C PHE A 287 -4.59 -2.88 -5.79
N ALA A 288 -5.33 -3.86 -5.30
CA ALA A 288 -6.69 -3.68 -4.81
C ALA A 288 -6.75 -2.87 -3.50
N LEU A 289 -5.82 -3.12 -2.55
CA LEU A 289 -5.78 -2.44 -1.26
C LEU A 289 -5.50 -0.94 -1.43
N MET A 290 -4.42 -0.60 -2.13
CA MET A 290 -3.99 0.79 -2.26
C MET A 290 -4.94 1.61 -3.13
N SER A 291 -5.42 1.03 -4.24
CA SER A 291 -6.45 1.67 -5.08
C SER A 291 -7.70 2.00 -4.29
N SER A 292 -8.22 1.06 -3.52
CA SER A 292 -9.45 1.29 -2.75
C SER A 292 -9.24 2.24 -1.57
N THR A 293 -8.03 2.28 -1.00
CA THR A 293 -7.68 3.22 0.07
C THR A 293 -7.66 4.66 -0.42
N VAL A 294 -7.40 4.89 -1.70
CA VAL A 294 -7.49 6.21 -2.34
C VAL A 294 -8.91 6.50 -2.83
N LEU A 295 -9.53 5.55 -3.54
CA LEU A 295 -10.84 5.76 -4.19
C LEU A 295 -11.98 6.00 -3.19
N LEU A 296 -12.07 5.22 -2.10
CA LEU A 296 -13.21 5.28 -1.18
C LEU A 296 -13.30 6.63 -0.43
N PRO A 297 -12.23 7.15 0.20
CA PRO A 297 -12.29 8.47 0.82
C PRO A 297 -12.59 9.58 -0.19
N LEU A 298 -11.98 9.50 -1.37
CA LEU A 298 -12.18 10.49 -2.43
C LEU A 298 -13.65 10.47 -2.92
N PHE A 299 -14.22 9.28 -3.13
CA PHE A 299 -15.64 9.10 -3.45
C PHE A 299 -16.55 9.75 -2.40
N MET A 300 -16.31 9.48 -1.11
CA MET A 300 -17.12 10.03 -0.03
C MET A 300 -17.03 11.57 0.04
N GLN A 301 -15.83 12.13 -0.22
CA GLN A 301 -15.64 13.58 -0.18
C GLN A 301 -16.20 14.27 -1.43
N THR A 302 -15.98 13.72 -2.63
CA THR A 302 -16.33 14.39 -3.89
C THR A 302 -17.80 14.14 -4.30
N VAL A 303 -18.32 12.93 -4.09
CA VAL A 303 -19.69 12.56 -4.51
C VAL A 303 -20.69 12.69 -3.37
N MET A 304 -20.32 12.21 -2.16
CA MET A 304 -21.24 12.27 -1.01
C MET A 304 -21.18 13.61 -0.25
N GLY A 305 -20.12 14.43 -0.46
CA GLY A 305 -19.93 15.70 0.22
C GLY A 305 -19.53 15.57 1.69
N TYR A 306 -18.96 14.41 2.08
CA TYR A 306 -18.50 14.17 3.44
C TYR A 306 -17.21 14.95 3.74
N SER A 307 -17.03 15.34 5.00
CA SER A 307 -15.74 15.83 5.48
C SER A 307 -14.70 14.69 5.50
N ALA A 308 -13.41 15.03 5.55
CA ALA A 308 -12.34 14.04 5.68
C ALA A 308 -12.51 13.17 6.95
N GLU A 309 -12.99 13.78 8.04
CA GLU A 309 -13.31 13.07 9.29
C GLU A 309 -14.43 12.04 9.10
N GLN A 310 -15.56 12.45 8.48
CA GLN A 310 -16.69 11.56 8.20
C GLN A 310 -16.28 10.41 7.28
N ALA A 311 -15.46 10.68 6.26
CA ALA A 311 -14.91 9.65 5.39
C ALA A 311 -14.00 8.67 6.16
N GLY A 312 -13.18 9.17 7.07
CA GLY A 312 -12.36 8.35 7.96
C GLY A 312 -13.21 7.45 8.88
N LEU A 313 -14.26 8.01 9.48
CA LEU A 313 -15.21 7.26 10.32
C LEU A 313 -15.92 6.14 9.55
N ALA A 314 -16.26 6.35 8.27
CA ALA A 314 -16.88 5.32 7.43
C ALA A 314 -15.92 4.16 7.09
N LEU A 315 -14.61 4.39 7.13
CA LEU A 315 -13.59 3.36 6.90
C LEU A 315 -13.23 2.56 8.15
N MET A 316 -13.45 3.11 9.35
CA MET A 316 -13.10 2.45 10.63
C MET A 316 -13.71 1.05 10.82
N PRO A 317 -15.00 0.78 10.48
CA PRO A 317 -15.58 -0.56 10.60
C PRO A 317 -14.79 -1.63 9.83
N GLY A 318 -14.20 -1.26 8.67
CA GLY A 318 -13.28 -2.14 7.94
C GLY A 318 -12.00 -2.43 8.72
N GLY A 319 -11.45 -1.45 9.42
CA GLY A 319 -10.30 -1.65 10.32
C GLY A 319 -10.60 -2.65 11.45
N PHE A 320 -11.76 -2.52 12.10
CA PHE A 320 -12.21 -3.49 13.10
C PHE A 320 -12.43 -4.89 12.50
N ALA A 321 -12.99 -4.98 11.30
CA ALA A 321 -13.15 -6.26 10.61
C ALA A 321 -11.79 -6.94 10.36
N ILE A 322 -10.73 -6.18 10.06
CA ILE A 322 -9.36 -6.70 9.91
C ILE A 322 -8.83 -7.24 11.24
N LEU A 323 -8.98 -6.47 12.34
CA LEU A 323 -8.52 -6.87 13.67
C LEU A 323 -9.13 -8.22 14.10
N VAL A 324 -10.38 -8.47 13.73
CA VAL A 324 -11.07 -9.73 14.05
C VAL A 324 -10.72 -10.83 13.04
N SER A 325 -10.70 -10.51 11.75
CA SER A 325 -10.53 -11.51 10.68
C SER A 325 -9.11 -12.05 10.60
N MET A 326 -8.07 -11.24 10.81
CA MET A 326 -6.67 -11.67 10.68
C MET A 326 -6.30 -12.80 11.65
N PRO A 327 -6.59 -12.72 12.97
CA PRO A 327 -6.37 -13.84 13.89
C PRO A 327 -7.18 -15.09 13.53
N ILE A 328 -8.44 -14.92 13.08
CA ILE A 328 -9.29 -16.04 12.63
C ILE A 328 -8.63 -16.76 11.45
N VAL A 329 -8.16 -16.02 10.45
CA VAL A 329 -7.45 -16.58 9.29
C VAL A 329 -6.17 -17.28 9.72
N GLY A 330 -5.39 -16.67 10.62
CA GLY A 330 -4.18 -17.27 11.17
C GLY A 330 -4.45 -18.63 11.87
N PHE A 331 -5.57 -18.73 12.59
CA PHE A 331 -6.01 -19.97 13.21
C PHE A 331 -6.50 -21.01 12.18
N LEU A 332 -7.28 -20.57 11.19
CA LEU A 332 -7.80 -21.44 10.13
C LEU A 332 -6.69 -22.05 9.28
N LEU A 333 -5.57 -21.35 9.07
CA LEU A 333 -4.38 -21.88 8.35
C LEU A 333 -3.74 -23.08 9.05
N GLY A 334 -3.94 -23.23 10.36
CA GLY A 334 -3.53 -24.43 11.08
C GLY A 334 -4.38 -25.67 10.79
N ARG A 335 -5.58 -25.49 10.20
CA ARG A 335 -6.58 -26.55 9.95
C ARG A 335 -6.93 -26.78 8.49
N TYR A 336 -6.87 -25.72 7.68
CA TYR A 336 -7.28 -25.74 6.28
C TYR A 336 -6.12 -25.41 5.35
N ASP A 337 -6.18 -25.94 4.12
CA ASP A 337 -5.24 -25.59 3.05
C ASP A 337 -5.37 -24.09 2.71
N ALA A 338 -4.23 -23.39 2.60
CA ALA A 338 -4.16 -21.98 2.25
C ALA A 338 -4.95 -21.63 0.98
N ARG A 339 -5.00 -22.53 0.00
CA ARG A 339 -5.75 -22.33 -1.26
C ARG A 339 -7.25 -22.11 -1.03
N ARG A 340 -7.88 -22.86 -0.11
CA ARG A 340 -9.31 -22.70 0.19
C ARG A 340 -9.60 -21.34 0.80
N LEU A 341 -8.71 -20.88 1.67
CA LEU A 341 -8.84 -19.56 2.28
C LEU A 341 -8.62 -18.45 1.25
N LEU A 342 -7.67 -18.62 0.33
CA LEU A 342 -7.43 -17.70 -0.79
C LEU A 342 -8.64 -17.57 -1.70
N LEU A 343 -9.26 -18.71 -2.09
CA LEU A 343 -10.47 -18.71 -2.92
C LEU A 343 -11.62 -17.95 -2.23
N PHE A 344 -11.83 -18.19 -0.94
CA PHE A 344 -12.82 -17.46 -0.16
C PHE A 344 -12.49 -15.96 -0.10
N GLY A 345 -11.22 -15.60 0.16
CA GLY A 345 -10.77 -14.21 0.19
C GLY A 345 -10.98 -13.47 -1.12
N MET A 346 -10.66 -14.12 -2.26
CA MET A 346 -10.87 -13.54 -3.60
C MET A 346 -12.36 -13.39 -3.91
N ALA A 347 -13.17 -14.37 -3.59
CA ALA A 347 -14.62 -14.30 -3.78
C ALA A 347 -15.23 -13.15 -2.95
N MET A 348 -14.83 -13.03 -1.69
CA MET A 348 -15.32 -11.98 -0.79
C MET A 348 -14.85 -10.58 -1.22
N LEU A 349 -13.58 -10.44 -1.63
CA LEU A 349 -13.04 -9.17 -2.13
C LEU A 349 -13.74 -8.76 -3.43
N SER A 350 -13.91 -9.68 -4.38
CA SER A 350 -14.64 -9.42 -5.63
C SER A 350 -16.10 -9.06 -5.35
N PHE A 351 -16.76 -9.81 -4.46
CA PHE A 351 -18.14 -9.49 -4.05
C PHE A 351 -18.25 -8.05 -3.50
N ALA A 352 -17.34 -7.65 -2.61
CA ALA A 352 -17.32 -6.30 -2.06
C ALA A 352 -17.14 -5.22 -3.14
N LEU A 353 -16.21 -5.43 -4.07
CA LEU A 353 -15.94 -4.50 -5.17
C LEU A 353 -17.12 -4.41 -6.15
N PHE A 354 -17.73 -5.54 -6.51
CA PHE A 354 -18.94 -5.54 -7.34
C PHE A 354 -20.17 -5.01 -6.59
N HIS A 355 -20.23 -5.13 -5.26
CA HIS A 355 -21.27 -4.45 -4.48
C HIS A 355 -21.12 -2.93 -4.57
N MET A 356 -19.88 -2.41 -4.54
CA MET A 356 -19.60 -0.99 -4.71
C MET A 356 -19.98 -0.46 -6.12
N THR A 357 -20.05 -1.29 -7.16
CA THR A 357 -20.54 -0.85 -8.48
C THR A 357 -22.04 -0.52 -8.50
N ARG A 358 -22.79 -0.88 -7.44
CA ARG A 358 -24.20 -0.54 -7.28
C ARG A 358 -24.44 0.74 -6.49
N PHE A 359 -23.39 1.44 -6.12
CA PHE A 359 -23.50 2.75 -5.47
C PHE A 359 -24.11 3.76 -6.43
N ASP A 360 -24.81 4.71 -5.87
CA ASP A 360 -25.38 5.86 -6.56
C ASP A 360 -25.05 7.16 -5.81
N THR A 361 -25.51 8.29 -6.30
CA THR A 361 -25.26 9.59 -5.68
C THR A 361 -26.03 9.80 -4.36
N ALA A 362 -26.93 8.89 -4.00
CA ALA A 362 -27.73 8.91 -2.77
C ALA A 362 -27.30 7.81 -1.76
N VAL A 363 -26.21 7.09 -2.04
CA VAL A 363 -25.71 6.02 -1.16
C VAL A 363 -25.46 6.54 0.26
N ASP A 364 -25.85 5.76 1.26
CA ASP A 364 -25.74 6.12 2.66
C ASP A 364 -24.43 5.61 3.31
N PHE A 365 -24.12 6.17 4.48
CA PHE A 365 -22.97 5.82 5.28
C PHE A 365 -22.89 4.30 5.59
N ARG A 366 -24.02 3.67 5.92
CA ARG A 366 -24.06 2.24 6.30
C ARG A 366 -23.68 1.34 5.14
N THR A 367 -24.14 1.66 3.95
CA THR A 367 -23.85 0.88 2.73
C THR A 367 -22.36 0.92 2.42
N VAL A 368 -21.72 2.10 2.49
CA VAL A 368 -20.27 2.22 2.29
C VAL A 368 -19.49 1.48 3.37
N ALA A 369 -19.86 1.66 4.65
CA ALA A 369 -19.22 0.97 5.76
C ALA A 369 -19.34 -0.57 5.66
N THR A 370 -20.50 -1.08 5.26
CA THR A 370 -20.75 -2.51 5.06
C THR A 370 -19.91 -3.07 3.92
N ALA A 371 -19.85 -2.38 2.78
CA ALA A 371 -18.99 -2.77 1.66
C ALA A 371 -17.51 -2.80 2.09
N ARG A 372 -17.07 -1.84 2.90
CA ARG A 372 -15.70 -1.80 3.45
C ARG A 372 -15.41 -2.96 4.39
N ILE A 373 -16.39 -3.40 5.21
CA ILE A 373 -16.26 -4.59 6.05
C ILE A 373 -16.01 -5.84 5.19
N PHE A 374 -16.82 -6.09 4.17
CA PHE A 374 -16.64 -7.24 3.27
C PHE A 374 -15.30 -7.20 2.54
N GLN A 375 -14.88 -6.04 2.08
CA GLN A 375 -13.58 -5.85 1.46
C GLN A 375 -12.44 -6.17 2.43
N ALA A 376 -12.52 -5.70 3.66
CA ALA A 376 -11.54 -5.91 4.71
C ALA A 376 -11.40 -7.41 5.08
N ILE A 377 -12.52 -8.12 5.18
CA ILE A 377 -12.53 -9.58 5.37
C ILE A 377 -11.83 -10.27 4.20
N GLY A 378 -12.18 -9.93 2.95
CA GLY A 378 -11.54 -10.47 1.76
C GLY A 378 -10.02 -10.28 1.77
N LEU A 379 -9.55 -9.07 2.08
CA LEU A 379 -8.12 -8.75 2.16
C LEU A 379 -7.40 -9.56 3.25
N ALA A 380 -8.02 -9.77 4.43
CA ALA A 380 -7.46 -10.58 5.49
C ALA A 380 -7.27 -12.04 5.04
N PHE A 381 -8.27 -12.60 4.33
CA PHE A 381 -8.22 -13.96 3.78
C PHE A 381 -7.28 -14.11 2.58
N LEU A 382 -6.75 -13.03 2.03
CA LEU A 382 -5.69 -13.04 1.02
C LEU A 382 -4.31 -12.85 1.64
N PHE A 383 -4.14 -11.80 2.43
CA PHE A 383 -2.83 -11.36 2.91
C PHE A 383 -2.09 -12.42 3.72
N VAL A 384 -2.76 -13.02 4.70
CA VAL A 384 -2.14 -14.00 5.62
C VAL A 384 -1.83 -15.33 4.92
N PRO A 385 -2.77 -15.94 4.14
CA PRO A 385 -2.48 -17.19 3.44
C PRO A 385 -1.44 -17.04 2.32
N ILE A 386 -1.40 -15.91 1.58
CA ILE A 386 -0.37 -15.68 0.56
C ILE A 386 1.01 -15.68 1.20
N ASN A 387 1.21 -14.90 2.27
CA ASN A 387 2.48 -14.88 2.99
C ASN A 387 2.88 -16.29 3.47
N THR A 388 1.95 -16.99 4.12
CA THR A 388 2.24 -18.33 4.66
C THR A 388 2.61 -19.32 3.57
N ALA A 389 1.89 -19.32 2.44
CA ALA A 389 2.12 -20.26 1.34
C ALA A 389 3.39 -19.92 0.53
N ALA A 390 3.69 -18.62 0.34
CA ALA A 390 4.88 -18.18 -0.38
C ALA A 390 6.18 -18.58 0.36
N TYR A 391 6.18 -18.55 1.69
CA TYR A 391 7.35 -18.97 2.48
C TYR A 391 7.45 -20.48 2.71
N ALA A 392 6.42 -21.26 2.36
CA ALA A 392 6.35 -22.68 2.73
C ALA A 392 7.51 -23.53 2.18
N PHE A 393 8.04 -23.19 1.01
CA PHE A 393 9.08 -23.93 0.31
C PHE A 393 10.40 -23.17 0.16
N ILE A 394 10.52 -22.00 0.79
CA ILE A 394 11.71 -21.16 0.73
C ILE A 394 12.71 -21.60 1.80
N PRO A 395 14.01 -21.78 1.45
CA PRO A 395 15.04 -22.05 2.42
C PRO A 395 15.16 -20.93 3.45
N LYS A 396 15.42 -21.28 4.72
CA LYS A 396 15.48 -20.29 5.83
C LYS A 396 16.49 -19.17 5.59
N ASN A 397 17.65 -19.49 5.01
CA ASN A 397 18.69 -18.51 4.70
C ASN A 397 18.29 -17.50 3.61
N LYS A 398 17.22 -17.78 2.83
CA LYS A 398 16.68 -16.89 1.79
C LYS A 398 15.41 -16.16 2.21
N SER A 399 14.97 -16.31 3.47
CA SER A 399 13.71 -15.71 3.96
C SER A 399 13.67 -14.19 3.79
N ASN A 400 14.77 -13.47 4.03
CA ASN A 400 14.84 -12.02 3.84
C ASN A 400 14.74 -11.62 2.36
N ALA A 401 15.43 -12.33 1.46
CA ALA A 401 15.33 -12.06 0.02
C ALA A 401 13.91 -12.31 -0.50
N ALA A 402 13.29 -13.42 -0.07
CA ALA A 402 11.91 -13.72 -0.40
C ALA A 402 10.95 -12.63 0.12
N SER A 403 11.15 -12.14 1.33
CA SER A 403 10.38 -11.06 1.93
C SER A 403 10.51 -9.76 1.14
N GLY A 404 11.72 -9.40 0.75
CA GLY A 404 11.98 -8.23 -0.08
C GLY A 404 11.18 -8.28 -1.39
N LEU A 405 11.19 -9.42 -2.08
CA LEU A 405 10.45 -9.60 -3.34
C LEU A 405 8.93 -9.55 -3.17
N ILE A 406 8.39 -10.20 -2.13
CA ILE A 406 6.95 -10.18 -1.83
C ILE A 406 6.47 -8.75 -1.53
N ASN A 407 7.22 -8.00 -0.73
CA ASN A 407 6.88 -6.62 -0.42
C ASN A 407 7.07 -5.70 -1.62
N LEU A 408 8.10 -5.91 -2.44
CA LEU A 408 8.28 -5.21 -3.71
C LEU A 408 7.08 -5.42 -4.64
N ALA A 409 6.64 -6.67 -4.82
CA ALA A 409 5.48 -6.99 -5.64
C ALA A 409 4.22 -6.26 -5.12
N ARG A 410 3.99 -6.26 -3.80
CA ARG A 410 2.87 -5.52 -3.20
C ARG A 410 2.97 -4.02 -3.43
N ASN A 411 4.15 -3.42 -3.23
CA ASN A 411 4.33 -1.97 -3.38
C ASN A 411 4.20 -1.53 -4.83
N ILE A 412 4.80 -2.26 -5.79
CA ILE A 412 4.62 -1.99 -7.24
C ILE A 412 3.15 -2.14 -7.63
N GLY A 413 2.49 -3.22 -7.14
CA GLY A 413 1.06 -3.41 -7.35
C GLY A 413 0.24 -2.23 -6.84
N GLY A 414 0.56 -1.74 -5.63
CA GLY A 414 -0.08 -0.55 -5.04
C GLY A 414 0.13 0.72 -5.87
N SER A 415 1.36 1.00 -6.28
CA SER A 415 1.70 2.18 -7.09
C SER A 415 1.03 2.16 -8.46
N ILE A 416 1.05 1.01 -9.15
CA ILE A 416 0.33 0.83 -10.42
C ILE A 416 -1.17 0.96 -10.21
N GLY A 417 -1.69 0.40 -9.11
CA GLY A 417 -3.10 0.47 -8.77
C GLY A 417 -3.57 1.91 -8.58
N ILE A 418 -2.90 2.69 -7.74
CA ILE A 418 -3.22 4.11 -7.52
C ILE A 418 -3.15 4.89 -8.84
N SER A 419 -2.06 4.75 -9.57
CA SER A 419 -1.84 5.44 -10.84
C SER A 419 -2.93 5.12 -11.86
N LEU A 420 -3.32 3.85 -12.00
CA LEU A 420 -4.35 3.41 -12.93
C LEU A 420 -5.74 3.95 -12.54
N VAL A 421 -6.14 3.81 -11.27
CA VAL A 421 -7.48 4.23 -10.84
C VAL A 421 -7.64 5.75 -10.85
N THR A 422 -6.61 6.52 -10.52
CA THR A 422 -6.65 7.99 -10.61
C THR A 422 -6.72 8.47 -12.06
N THR A 423 -5.93 7.86 -12.95
CA THR A 423 -6.00 8.14 -14.40
C THR A 423 -7.36 7.77 -14.98
N MET A 424 -7.85 6.58 -14.64
CA MET A 424 -9.14 6.09 -15.11
C MET A 424 -10.28 6.95 -14.57
N LEU A 425 -10.21 7.38 -13.30
CA LEU A 425 -11.21 8.28 -12.72
C LEU A 425 -11.29 9.59 -13.52
N ALA A 426 -10.16 10.24 -13.80
CA ALA A 426 -10.11 11.48 -14.55
C ALA A 426 -10.65 11.32 -15.99
N ARG A 427 -10.14 10.31 -16.73
CA ARG A 427 -10.53 10.08 -18.12
C ARG A 427 -11.97 9.60 -18.27
N ARG A 428 -12.45 8.72 -17.38
CA ARG A 428 -13.83 8.22 -17.41
C ARG A 428 -14.83 9.29 -16.97
N THR A 429 -14.45 10.18 -16.04
CA THR A 429 -15.30 11.35 -15.72
C THR A 429 -15.50 12.22 -16.96
N GLN A 430 -14.41 12.55 -17.69
CA GLN A 430 -14.53 13.32 -18.93
C GLN A 430 -15.37 12.60 -20.00
N PHE A 431 -15.19 11.29 -20.15
CA PHE A 431 -15.95 10.48 -21.11
C PHE A 431 -17.44 10.47 -20.77
N HIS A 432 -17.81 10.23 -19.50
CA HIS A 432 -19.20 10.23 -19.06
C HIS A 432 -19.81 11.63 -19.13
N GLN A 433 -19.04 12.67 -18.80
CA GLN A 433 -19.47 14.06 -18.91
C GLN A 433 -19.77 14.42 -20.37
N ALA A 434 -18.89 14.04 -21.32
CA ALA A 434 -19.14 14.25 -22.74
C ALA A 434 -20.40 13.53 -23.23
N ASN A 435 -20.61 12.27 -22.83
CA ASN A 435 -21.80 11.50 -23.21
C ASN A 435 -23.08 12.10 -22.63
N LEU A 436 -23.08 12.42 -21.33
CA LEU A 436 -24.25 13.03 -20.69
C LEU A 436 -24.57 14.41 -21.29
N ASN A 437 -23.56 15.19 -21.69
CA ASN A 437 -23.77 16.47 -22.35
C ASN A 437 -24.36 16.29 -23.77
N ASN A 438 -24.02 15.22 -24.49
CA ASN A 438 -24.58 14.93 -25.80
C ASN A 438 -26.07 14.57 -25.72
N ASP A 439 -26.52 13.94 -24.62
CA ASP A 439 -27.91 13.57 -24.40
C ASP A 439 -28.77 14.76 -23.92
N ILE A 440 -28.14 15.84 -23.47
CA ILE A 440 -28.79 17.04 -22.95
C ILE A 440 -28.70 18.17 -23.97
N HIS A 441 -29.74 18.31 -24.78
CA HIS A 441 -29.86 19.42 -25.73
C HIS A 441 -30.50 20.64 -25.05
N ALA A 442 -30.05 21.84 -25.40
CA ALA A 442 -30.63 23.09 -24.89
C ALA A 442 -32.15 23.22 -25.13
N GLY A 443 -32.68 22.51 -26.12
CA GLY A 443 -34.10 22.39 -26.41
C GLY A 443 -34.86 21.26 -25.70
N SER A 444 -34.18 20.45 -24.85
CA SER A 444 -34.83 19.34 -24.12
C SER A 444 -35.88 19.88 -23.17
N PRO A 445 -37.17 19.45 -23.30
CA PRO A 445 -38.24 19.91 -22.41
C PRO A 445 -37.96 19.59 -20.93
N GLN A 446 -37.30 18.47 -20.65
CA GLN A 446 -36.96 18.06 -19.29
C GLN A 446 -35.93 19.01 -18.67
N LEU A 447 -34.86 19.35 -19.42
CA LEU A 447 -33.83 20.28 -18.96
C LEU A 447 -34.44 21.67 -18.69
N GLN A 448 -35.25 22.18 -19.62
CA GLN A 448 -35.92 23.48 -19.48
C GLN A 448 -36.87 23.49 -18.28
N ALA A 449 -37.66 22.42 -18.09
CA ALA A 449 -38.52 22.28 -16.92
C ALA A 449 -37.72 22.29 -15.61
N MET A 450 -36.61 21.55 -15.52
CA MET A 450 -35.74 21.48 -14.34
C MET A 450 -35.10 22.85 -14.05
N ILE A 451 -34.59 23.54 -15.07
CA ILE A 451 -34.03 24.89 -14.91
C ILE A 451 -35.12 25.87 -14.45
N ALA A 452 -36.30 25.84 -15.05
CA ALA A 452 -37.40 26.72 -14.66
C ALA A 452 -37.90 26.46 -13.23
N GLU A 453 -37.97 25.20 -12.81
CA GLU A 453 -38.38 24.83 -11.45
C GLU A 453 -37.30 25.28 -10.43
N THR A 454 -36.02 24.98 -10.71
CA THR A 454 -34.92 25.42 -9.85
C THR A 454 -34.82 26.93 -9.75
N THR A 455 -35.01 27.64 -10.88
CA THR A 455 -35.03 29.11 -10.91
C THR A 455 -36.16 29.65 -10.04
N ARG A 456 -37.39 29.10 -10.15
CA ARG A 456 -38.53 29.49 -9.30
C ARG A 456 -38.27 29.26 -7.82
N ALA A 457 -37.67 28.12 -7.47
CA ALA A 457 -37.32 27.81 -6.09
C ALA A 457 -36.26 28.78 -5.51
N LEU A 458 -35.29 29.20 -6.32
CA LEU A 458 -34.26 30.18 -5.92
C LEU A 458 -34.82 31.59 -5.76
N ILE A 459 -35.74 32.00 -6.64
CA ILE A 459 -36.47 33.29 -6.51
C ILE A 459 -37.31 33.30 -5.23
N ALA A 460 -37.99 32.20 -4.91
CA ALA A 460 -38.78 32.08 -3.68
C ALA A 460 -37.89 32.17 -2.41
N LYS A 461 -36.59 31.84 -2.51
CA LYS A 461 -35.58 32.00 -1.45
C LYS A 461 -34.92 33.38 -1.41
N GLY A 462 -35.36 34.34 -2.26
CA GLY A 462 -34.92 35.73 -2.25
C GLY A 462 -33.84 36.09 -3.27
N SER A 463 -33.47 35.20 -4.19
CA SER A 463 -32.53 35.53 -5.27
C SER A 463 -33.20 36.38 -6.33
N SER A 464 -32.49 37.35 -6.95
CA SER A 464 -32.99 38.06 -8.12
C SER A 464 -33.22 37.10 -9.31
N ALA A 465 -34.13 37.38 -10.21
CA ALA A 465 -34.44 36.54 -11.36
C ALA A 465 -33.18 36.23 -12.22
N TYR A 466 -32.30 37.21 -12.40
CA TYR A 466 -31.03 37.05 -13.11
C TYR A 466 -30.09 36.09 -12.37
N GLN A 467 -29.86 36.31 -11.08
CA GLN A 467 -29.01 35.44 -10.27
C GLN A 467 -29.57 34.01 -10.16
N ALA A 468 -30.89 33.87 -9.96
CA ALA A 468 -31.56 32.58 -9.85
C ALA A 468 -31.40 31.75 -11.13
N SER A 469 -31.51 32.38 -12.31
CA SER A 469 -31.31 31.69 -13.59
C SER A 469 -29.85 31.18 -13.72
N HIS A 470 -28.85 32.02 -13.49
CA HIS A 470 -27.45 31.59 -13.53
C HIS A 470 -27.12 30.50 -12.52
N GLN A 471 -27.63 30.62 -11.29
CA GLN A 471 -27.47 29.58 -10.26
C GLN A 471 -28.15 28.27 -10.65
N ALA A 472 -29.33 28.31 -11.30
CA ALA A 472 -30.01 27.11 -11.77
C ALA A 472 -29.20 26.35 -12.83
N TYR A 473 -28.61 27.06 -13.81
CA TYR A 473 -27.69 26.44 -14.77
C TYR A 473 -26.47 25.83 -14.10
N ALA A 474 -25.85 26.55 -13.14
CA ALA A 474 -24.71 26.03 -12.39
C ALA A 474 -25.08 24.78 -11.56
N MET A 475 -26.26 24.75 -10.95
CA MET A 475 -26.74 23.58 -10.20
C MET A 475 -26.93 22.35 -11.10
N VAL A 476 -27.50 22.55 -12.29
CA VAL A 476 -27.69 21.47 -13.27
C VAL A 476 -26.33 20.96 -13.77
N ALA A 477 -25.40 21.87 -14.08
CA ALA A 477 -24.04 21.49 -14.49
C ALA A 477 -23.33 20.69 -13.39
N ASN A 478 -23.45 21.11 -12.12
CA ASN A 478 -22.89 20.37 -10.99
C ASN A 478 -23.54 18.99 -10.78
N MET A 479 -24.85 18.86 -11.03
CA MET A 479 -25.51 17.54 -11.00
C MET A 479 -24.97 16.60 -12.07
N LEU A 480 -24.76 17.11 -13.28
CA LEU A 480 -24.15 16.33 -14.37
C LEU A 480 -22.74 15.89 -14.06
N ASP A 481 -21.91 16.82 -13.58
CA ASP A 481 -20.52 16.52 -13.20
C ASP A 481 -20.47 15.48 -12.08
N ARG A 482 -21.32 15.64 -11.06
CA ARG A 482 -21.46 14.66 -9.97
C ARG A 482 -21.88 13.28 -10.49
N GLN A 483 -22.81 13.22 -11.44
CA GLN A 483 -23.27 11.96 -12.03
C GLN A 483 -22.19 11.33 -12.91
N ALA A 484 -21.48 12.12 -13.73
CA ALA A 484 -20.36 11.64 -14.53
C ALA A 484 -19.24 11.08 -13.66
N THR A 485 -18.91 11.78 -12.58
CA THR A 485 -17.91 11.35 -11.60
C THR A 485 -18.34 10.06 -10.91
N MET A 486 -19.65 9.94 -10.55
CA MET A 486 -20.19 8.69 -9.97
C MET A 486 -20.02 7.50 -10.91
N LEU A 487 -20.35 7.65 -12.18
CA LEU A 487 -20.17 6.59 -13.19
C LEU A 487 -18.69 6.19 -13.33
N ALA A 488 -17.79 7.15 -13.27
CA ALA A 488 -16.35 6.88 -13.31
C ALA A 488 -15.86 6.10 -12.08
N TYR A 489 -16.43 6.31 -10.89
CA TYR A 489 -16.15 5.48 -9.72
C TYR A 489 -16.67 4.04 -9.89
N ILE A 490 -17.86 3.87 -10.45
CA ILE A 490 -18.43 2.55 -10.78
C ILE A 490 -17.50 1.78 -11.71
N ASP A 491 -17.01 2.41 -12.79
CA ASP A 491 -16.05 1.82 -13.72
C ASP A 491 -14.78 1.36 -13.02
N ASN A 492 -14.26 2.15 -12.07
CA ASN A 492 -13.08 1.80 -11.29
C ASN A 492 -13.34 0.60 -10.35
N PHE A 493 -14.46 0.58 -9.63
CA PHE A 493 -14.81 -0.56 -8.78
C PHE A 493 -15.02 -1.84 -9.60
N TRP A 494 -15.62 -1.73 -10.79
CA TRP A 494 -15.76 -2.84 -11.72
C TRP A 494 -14.40 -3.37 -12.18
N LEU A 495 -13.49 -2.48 -12.60
CA LEU A 495 -12.13 -2.85 -12.98
C LEU A 495 -11.40 -3.60 -11.87
N LEU A 496 -11.46 -3.08 -10.64
CA LEU A 496 -10.83 -3.73 -9.49
C LEU A 496 -11.45 -5.11 -9.21
N GLY A 497 -12.77 -5.23 -9.29
CA GLY A 497 -13.49 -6.50 -9.10
C GLY A 497 -13.09 -7.57 -10.12
N VAL A 498 -13.05 -7.18 -11.40
CA VAL A 498 -12.61 -8.06 -12.51
C VAL A 498 -11.15 -8.45 -12.36
N SER A 499 -10.26 -7.51 -11.99
CA SER A 499 -8.84 -7.78 -11.80
C SER A 499 -8.60 -8.88 -10.77
N VAL A 500 -9.35 -8.86 -9.66
CA VAL A 500 -9.28 -9.91 -8.63
C VAL A 500 -9.76 -11.25 -9.17
N LEU A 501 -10.88 -11.28 -9.93
CA LEU A 501 -11.41 -12.53 -10.52
C LEU A 501 -10.44 -13.15 -11.55
N VAL A 502 -9.80 -12.34 -12.37
CA VAL A 502 -8.82 -12.80 -13.37
C VAL A 502 -7.64 -13.53 -12.71
N MET A 503 -7.29 -13.18 -11.47
CA MET A 503 -6.22 -13.85 -10.71
C MET A 503 -6.66 -15.15 -10.02
N LEU A 504 -7.97 -15.43 -9.94
CA LEU A 504 -8.50 -16.61 -9.24
C LEU A 504 -7.92 -17.95 -9.75
N PRO A 505 -7.74 -18.21 -11.05
CA PRO A 505 -7.14 -19.45 -11.55
C PRO A 505 -5.71 -19.68 -11.05
N LEU A 506 -4.95 -18.61 -10.74
CA LEU A 506 -3.58 -18.74 -10.27
C LEU A 506 -3.47 -19.48 -8.93
N VAL A 507 -4.51 -19.45 -8.10
CA VAL A 507 -4.53 -20.16 -6.81
C VAL A 507 -4.35 -21.67 -7.02
N PHE A 508 -4.88 -22.22 -8.12
CA PHE A 508 -4.77 -23.66 -8.42
C PHE A 508 -3.34 -24.07 -8.84
N LEU A 509 -2.50 -23.13 -9.26
CA LEU A 509 -1.10 -23.40 -9.61
C LEU A 509 -0.18 -23.52 -8.39
N MET A 510 -0.61 -23.03 -7.22
CA MET A 510 0.16 -23.17 -5.98
C MET A 510 0.28 -24.63 -5.54
N LYS A 511 1.39 -25.02 -4.93
CA LYS A 511 1.55 -26.35 -4.31
C LYS A 511 0.67 -26.47 -3.06
N LYS A 512 0.15 -27.67 -2.79
CA LYS A 512 -0.60 -27.95 -1.54
C LYS A 512 0.35 -27.82 -0.35
N VAL A 513 -0.02 -27.04 0.62
CA VAL A 513 0.66 -26.93 1.92
C VAL A 513 -0.14 -27.74 2.93
N LYS A 514 0.46 -28.81 3.50
CA LYS A 514 -0.22 -29.61 4.54
C LYS A 514 -0.40 -28.74 5.79
N PRO A 515 -1.63 -28.61 6.32
CA PRO A 515 -1.88 -27.88 7.56
C PRO A 515 -1.03 -28.47 8.70
N GLY A 516 -0.23 -27.63 9.38
CA GLY A 516 0.57 -28.06 10.53
C GLY A 516 1.72 -29.06 10.26
N GLY A 517 1.95 -29.44 9.02
CA GLY A 517 2.99 -30.40 8.65
C GLY A 517 4.40 -29.82 8.60
N PRO A 518 5.48 -30.63 8.81
CA PRO A 518 6.83 -30.20 8.53
C PRO A 518 6.98 -29.88 7.05
N LEU A 519 7.74 -28.83 6.74
CA LEU A 519 8.08 -28.46 5.38
C LEU A 519 8.76 -29.64 4.68
N ALA A 520 8.25 -30.05 3.53
CA ALA A 520 8.94 -31.02 2.70
C ALA A 520 10.22 -30.35 2.17
N VAL A 521 11.34 -30.66 2.80
CA VAL A 521 12.67 -30.35 2.28
C VAL A 521 12.96 -31.45 1.24
N HIS A 522 12.93 -31.10 -0.04
CA HIS A 522 13.51 -31.86 -1.12
C HIS A 522 14.78 -31.19 -1.58
#